data_8735f93b0c312d162814ae4443b12520
#
_entry.id   8735f93b0c312d162814ae4443b12520
#
_cell.length_a   1.000
_cell.length_b   1.000
_cell.length_c   1.000
_cell.angle_alpha   90.00
_cell.angle_beta   90.00
_cell.angle_gamma   90.00
#
_symmetry.space_group_name_H-M   'P 1'
#
loop_
_entity.id
_entity.type
_entity.pdbx_description
1 polymer ?
#
loop_
_entity_poly.entity_id
_entity_poly.type
_entity_poly.pdbx_seq_one_letter_code
_entity_poly.pdbx_strand_id
1 'polypeptide(L)'
;MKPNPPTGKTSSRRSPHPEAPAPAWIGIAIAFYAFITIGIAESGLGVLLPSILETFDLTPATVTFLFISQISGYVLAAFSSSLISSRLGLAPMLLVAAITLTTAVATYGLATAWFIMVAVGTLLGLGIGLIDAGINTYMVSDQQEAKWIGLLHAFYGIGAFLGPAIATTLLMLGLNWRQVYFVIATIVALLIGGVAWIIITRYQPMMVQTAASNTHALANLRFALKTPIVLLSGLFLLVNVGTEASLGNWAYTVQHVSRNIPASTAGYSISALWIGFTIGRLMLGVLVNRLGAIRLVNGSLAMLAVGLVSWWLLPGQWLSLPLIGFAIAAIFPTTIWLMPQRVPTAVVPAAIGFVTSVASLGAAIIPTAIGWIAARAGLESIPVLILLLAIGMAVLHRGLTQQGTLSN
;
A
#
# COMPACT_ATOMS: atom_id res chain seq x y z
N MET A 1 -77.96 38.19 11.61
CA MET A 1 -76.78 38.59 10.84
C MET A 1 -75.55 38.01 11.51
N LYS A 2 -74.88 37.02 10.88
CA LYS A 2 -73.59 36.46 11.29
C LYS A 2 -72.54 36.92 10.24
N PRO A 3 -71.43 37.39 10.64
CA PRO A 3 -70.34 37.80 9.69
C PRO A 3 -69.53 36.57 9.26
N ASN A 4 -69.23 36.49 7.92
CA ASN A 4 -68.36 35.50 7.30
C ASN A 4 -66.88 35.73 7.70
N PRO A 5 -66.07 34.66 7.90
CA PRO A 5 -64.68 34.77 8.13
C PRO A 5 -63.88 34.98 6.81
N PRO A 6 -62.71 35.67 6.88
CA PRO A 6 -61.89 35.96 5.68
C PRO A 6 -61.16 34.74 5.18
N THR A 7 -61.25 34.49 3.88
CA THR A 7 -60.46 33.48 3.16
C THR A 7 -59.01 33.92 3.01
N GLY A 8 -58.12 33.47 3.92
CA GLY A 8 -56.67 33.59 3.78
C GLY A 8 -56.12 32.57 2.76
N LYS A 9 -55.68 33.02 1.60
CA LYS A 9 -54.88 32.22 0.67
C LYS A 9 -53.50 31.98 1.29
N THR A 10 -53.30 30.84 1.91
CA THR A 10 -51.94 30.35 2.26
C THR A 10 -51.22 29.93 0.98
N SER A 11 -50.29 30.73 0.53
CA SER A 11 -49.31 30.32 -0.49
C SER A 11 -48.44 29.20 0.12
N SER A 12 -48.68 27.97 -0.29
CA SER A 12 -47.81 26.84 0.01
C SER A 12 -46.45 27.10 -0.66
N ARG A 13 -45.48 27.58 0.10
CA ARG A 13 -44.05 27.46 -0.30
C ARG A 13 -43.81 25.97 -0.48
N ARG A 14 -43.66 25.51 -1.74
CA ARG A 14 -43.10 24.20 -2.05
C ARG A 14 -41.73 24.16 -1.37
N SER A 15 -41.59 23.31 -0.35
CA SER A 15 -40.30 22.89 0.16
C SER A 15 -39.50 22.34 -1.00
N PRO A 16 -38.20 22.71 -1.17
CA PRO A 16 -37.39 22.10 -2.19
C PRO A 16 -37.41 20.57 -1.97
N HIS A 17 -37.75 19.80 -3.01
CA HIS A 17 -37.60 18.36 -2.98
C HIS A 17 -36.19 18.04 -2.56
N PRO A 18 -35.94 17.14 -1.60
CA PRO A 18 -34.59 16.68 -1.30
C PRO A 18 -34.05 16.09 -2.58
N GLU A 19 -32.93 16.67 -3.06
CA GLU A 19 -32.20 16.12 -4.20
C GLU A 19 -31.90 14.65 -3.91
N ALA A 20 -32.15 13.78 -4.91
CA ALA A 20 -31.85 12.37 -4.77
C ALA A 20 -30.39 12.19 -4.35
N PRO A 21 -30.09 11.35 -3.35
CA PRO A 21 -28.70 11.18 -2.90
C PRO A 21 -27.80 10.80 -4.07
N ALA A 22 -26.69 11.51 -4.21
CA ALA A 22 -25.73 11.27 -5.29
C ALA A 22 -25.27 9.80 -5.27
N PRO A 23 -25.13 9.15 -6.43
CA PRO A 23 -24.84 7.72 -6.49
C PRO A 23 -23.48 7.38 -5.86
N ALA A 24 -23.48 6.54 -4.84
CA ALA A 24 -22.27 6.18 -4.06
C ALA A 24 -21.13 5.59 -4.92
N TRP A 25 -21.43 5.01 -6.09
CA TRP A 25 -20.42 4.41 -6.97
C TRP A 25 -19.36 5.38 -7.50
N ILE A 26 -19.63 6.69 -7.58
CA ILE A 26 -18.64 7.68 -8.04
C ILE A 26 -17.50 7.80 -7.01
N GLY A 27 -17.83 7.88 -5.73
CA GLY A 27 -16.82 7.91 -4.67
C GLY A 27 -15.99 6.63 -4.65
N ILE A 28 -16.62 5.48 -4.86
CA ILE A 28 -15.96 4.17 -4.95
C ILE A 28 -15.01 4.13 -6.15
N ALA A 29 -15.45 4.62 -7.32
CA ALA A 29 -14.61 4.66 -8.53
C ALA A 29 -13.35 5.54 -8.33
N ILE A 30 -13.51 6.71 -7.69
CA ILE A 30 -12.39 7.59 -7.37
C ILE A 30 -11.46 6.94 -6.34
N ALA A 31 -12.01 6.25 -5.33
CA ALA A 31 -11.22 5.50 -4.36
C ALA A 31 -10.38 4.40 -5.03
N PHE A 32 -10.97 3.64 -5.94
CA PHE A 32 -10.25 2.61 -6.71
C PHE A 32 -9.16 3.21 -7.60
N TYR A 33 -9.47 4.32 -8.28
CA TYR A 33 -8.47 5.02 -9.08
C TYR A 33 -7.32 5.56 -8.22
N ALA A 34 -7.61 6.10 -7.05
CA ALA A 34 -6.58 6.55 -6.11
C ALA A 34 -5.63 5.40 -5.72
N PHE A 35 -6.16 4.21 -5.46
CA PHE A 35 -5.33 3.04 -5.13
C PHE A 35 -4.53 2.51 -6.31
N ILE A 36 -5.07 2.59 -7.54
CA ILE A 36 -4.27 2.33 -8.76
C ILE A 36 -3.09 3.30 -8.84
N THR A 37 -3.32 4.61 -8.62
CA THR A 37 -2.25 5.62 -8.72
C THR A 37 -1.16 5.43 -7.67
N ILE A 38 -1.52 5.06 -6.43
CA ILE A 38 -0.55 4.68 -5.40
C ILE A 38 0.29 3.49 -5.88
N GLY A 39 -0.38 2.42 -6.34
CA GLY A 39 0.30 1.21 -6.80
C GLY A 39 1.28 1.48 -7.95
N ILE A 40 0.89 2.30 -8.95
CA ILE A 40 1.77 2.70 -10.06
C ILE A 40 2.98 3.49 -9.55
N ALA A 41 2.75 4.47 -8.66
CA ALA A 41 3.80 5.36 -8.17
C ALA A 41 4.85 4.62 -7.32
N GLU A 42 4.44 3.63 -6.54
CA GLU A 42 5.33 2.83 -5.69
C GLU A 42 6.10 1.78 -6.49
N SER A 43 5.41 0.97 -7.28
CA SER A 43 5.98 -0.23 -7.89
C SER A 43 6.88 0.06 -9.10
N GLY A 44 6.70 1.20 -9.76
CA GLY A 44 7.50 1.59 -10.92
C GLY A 44 8.98 1.85 -10.59
N LEU A 45 9.28 2.24 -9.34
CA LEU A 45 10.64 2.57 -8.89
C LEU A 45 11.62 1.41 -9.12
N GLY A 46 11.24 0.17 -8.82
CA GLY A 46 12.14 -0.99 -8.91
C GLY A 46 12.73 -1.19 -10.32
N VAL A 47 11.94 -0.95 -11.38
CA VAL A 47 12.39 -1.03 -12.77
C VAL A 47 13.28 0.15 -13.16
N LEU A 48 13.02 1.34 -12.60
CA LEU A 48 13.79 2.56 -12.88
C LEU A 48 15.09 2.64 -12.06
N LEU A 49 15.22 1.81 -11.03
CA LEU A 49 16.30 1.88 -10.05
C LEU A 49 17.70 1.77 -10.67
N PRO A 50 18.01 0.84 -11.60
CA PRO A 50 19.32 0.79 -12.22
C PRO A 50 19.71 2.06 -12.98
N SER A 51 18.77 2.66 -13.73
CA SER A 51 19.00 3.92 -14.44
C SER A 51 19.23 5.09 -13.49
N ILE A 52 18.58 5.09 -12.32
CA ILE A 52 18.79 6.10 -11.27
C ILE A 52 20.17 5.91 -10.64
N LEU A 53 20.55 4.66 -10.31
CA LEU A 53 21.88 4.33 -9.77
C LEU A 53 22.98 4.82 -10.70
N GLU A 54 22.87 4.51 -11.99
CA GLU A 54 23.84 4.94 -13.02
C GLU A 54 23.88 6.46 -13.15
N THR A 55 22.72 7.13 -13.21
CA THR A 55 22.66 8.58 -13.43
C THR A 55 23.34 9.40 -12.33
N PHE A 56 23.26 8.94 -11.09
CA PHE A 56 23.79 9.65 -9.93
C PHE A 56 25.02 8.99 -9.32
N ASP A 57 25.59 7.99 -10.00
CA ASP A 57 26.75 7.20 -9.53
C ASP A 57 26.56 6.68 -8.10
N LEU A 58 25.43 5.99 -7.88
CA LEU A 58 25.03 5.50 -6.56
C LEU A 58 25.36 4.02 -6.38
N THR A 59 25.60 3.64 -5.14
CA THR A 59 25.67 2.25 -4.72
C THR A 59 24.30 1.73 -4.27
N PRO A 60 24.08 0.41 -4.22
CA PRO A 60 22.87 -0.18 -3.60
C PRO A 60 22.65 0.30 -2.16
N ALA A 61 23.71 0.64 -1.41
CA ALA A 61 23.56 1.21 -0.07
C ALA A 61 23.07 2.66 -0.09
N THR A 62 23.63 3.48 -0.98
CA THR A 62 23.28 4.92 -1.02
C THR A 62 21.85 5.16 -1.48
N VAL A 63 21.34 4.35 -2.43
CA VAL A 63 19.97 4.51 -2.94
C VAL A 63 18.91 4.23 -1.88
N THR A 64 19.24 3.49 -0.84
CA THR A 64 18.30 3.15 0.23
C THR A 64 17.84 4.35 1.07
N PHE A 65 18.56 5.49 1.04
CA PHE A 65 18.06 6.73 1.64
C PHE A 65 16.73 7.17 1.04
N LEU A 66 16.44 6.80 -0.21
CA LEU A 66 15.15 7.06 -0.83
C LEU A 66 14.03 6.27 -0.14
N PHE A 67 14.27 4.99 0.17
CA PHE A 67 13.26 4.15 0.86
C PHE A 67 12.98 4.69 2.27
N ILE A 68 14.03 5.11 3.00
CA ILE A 68 13.89 5.71 4.34
C ILE A 68 13.11 7.02 4.25
N SER A 69 13.40 7.84 3.26
CA SER A 69 12.71 9.11 3.04
C SER A 69 11.22 8.91 2.75
N GLN A 70 10.88 7.99 1.85
CA GLN A 70 9.49 7.68 1.50
C GLN A 70 8.69 7.18 2.71
N ILE A 71 9.23 6.22 3.46
CA ILE A 71 8.53 5.71 4.65
C ILE A 71 8.38 6.76 5.74
N SER A 72 9.35 7.68 5.88
CA SER A 72 9.24 8.80 6.82
C SER A 72 8.04 9.69 6.49
N GLY A 73 7.81 9.98 5.21
CA GLY A 73 6.64 10.72 4.74
C GLY A 73 5.33 9.96 4.99
N TYR A 74 5.31 8.65 4.71
CA TYR A 74 4.15 7.81 4.98
C TYR A 74 3.78 7.77 6.47
N VAL A 75 4.77 7.64 7.34
CA VAL A 75 4.59 7.67 8.80
C VAL A 75 4.05 9.04 9.25
N LEU A 76 4.59 10.15 8.72
CA LEU A 76 4.06 11.49 8.99
C LEU A 76 2.58 11.61 8.57
N ALA A 77 2.20 11.04 7.43
CA ALA A 77 0.81 10.99 6.99
C ALA A 77 -0.06 10.21 7.97
N ALA A 78 0.38 9.04 8.42
CA ALA A 78 -0.36 8.21 9.35
C ALA A 78 -0.69 8.94 10.66
N PHE A 79 0.24 9.75 11.19
CA PHE A 79 0.02 10.54 12.40
C PHE A 79 -0.80 11.82 12.15
N SER A 80 -0.71 12.43 10.97
CA SER A 80 -1.33 13.72 10.67
C SER A 80 -2.69 13.62 9.98
N SER A 81 -3.00 12.51 9.33
CA SER A 81 -4.21 12.33 8.50
C SER A 81 -5.51 12.62 9.25
N SER A 82 -5.66 12.10 10.47
CA SER A 82 -6.83 12.34 11.31
C SER A 82 -6.99 13.81 11.69
N LEU A 83 -5.88 14.49 12.04
CA LEU A 83 -5.88 15.92 12.38
C LEU A 83 -6.20 16.78 11.15
N ILE A 84 -5.62 16.46 10.01
CA ILE A 84 -5.87 17.18 8.75
C ILE A 84 -7.33 16.98 8.31
N SER A 85 -7.82 15.74 8.31
CA SER A 85 -9.19 15.39 7.93
C SER A 85 -10.23 16.04 8.86
N SER A 86 -9.96 16.13 10.18
CA SER A 86 -10.87 16.77 11.12
C SER A 86 -10.95 18.30 10.94
N ARG A 87 -9.87 18.95 10.46
CA ARG A 87 -9.83 20.40 10.25
C ARG A 87 -10.29 20.83 8.85
N LEU A 88 -9.82 20.14 7.82
CA LEU A 88 -10.08 20.49 6.42
C LEU A 88 -11.28 19.73 5.83
N GLY A 89 -11.62 18.58 6.38
CA GLY A 89 -12.50 17.61 5.76
C GLY A 89 -11.76 16.60 4.89
N LEU A 90 -12.41 15.49 4.55
CA LEU A 90 -11.81 14.38 3.82
C LEU A 90 -11.42 14.77 2.38
N ALA A 91 -12.35 15.35 1.60
CA ALA A 91 -12.09 15.68 0.20
C ALA A 91 -10.98 16.72 0.01
N PRO A 92 -10.91 17.84 0.77
CA PRO A 92 -9.77 18.75 0.70
C PRO A 92 -8.43 18.10 1.10
N MET A 93 -8.43 17.19 2.10
CA MET A 93 -7.23 16.45 2.46
C MET A 93 -6.76 15.57 1.29
N LEU A 94 -7.67 14.86 0.63
CA LEU A 94 -7.36 14.04 -0.55
C LEU A 94 -6.85 14.90 -1.71
N LEU A 95 -7.37 16.12 -1.90
CA LEU A 95 -6.86 17.04 -2.92
C LEU A 95 -5.41 17.45 -2.63
N VAL A 96 -5.11 17.85 -1.40
CA VAL A 96 -3.74 18.17 -0.98
C VAL A 96 -2.83 16.97 -1.19
N ALA A 97 -3.27 15.78 -0.80
CA ALA A 97 -2.51 14.54 -0.97
C ALA A 97 -2.22 14.22 -2.45
N ALA A 98 -3.22 14.35 -3.32
CA ALA A 98 -3.07 14.12 -4.77
C ALA A 98 -2.11 15.14 -5.42
N ILE A 99 -2.20 16.42 -5.04
CA ILE A 99 -1.26 17.45 -5.50
C ILE A 99 0.15 17.14 -4.99
N THR A 100 0.32 16.78 -3.72
CA THR A 100 1.61 16.43 -3.12
C THR A 100 2.25 15.25 -3.83
N LEU A 101 1.48 14.17 -4.08
CA LEU A 101 1.96 12.98 -4.78
C LEU A 101 2.36 13.31 -6.23
N THR A 102 1.50 14.03 -6.96
CA THR A 102 1.77 14.43 -8.34
C THR A 102 3.03 15.28 -8.43
N THR A 103 3.17 16.27 -7.54
CA THR A 103 4.35 17.15 -7.50
C THR A 103 5.61 16.37 -7.17
N ALA A 104 5.55 15.42 -6.22
CA ALA A 104 6.69 14.59 -5.87
C ALA A 104 7.15 13.72 -7.05
N VAL A 105 6.22 13.04 -7.72
CA VAL A 105 6.52 12.19 -8.88
C VAL A 105 7.06 13.03 -10.04
N ALA A 106 6.47 14.20 -10.32
CA ALA A 106 6.97 15.11 -11.36
C ALA A 106 8.37 15.64 -11.04
N THR A 107 8.64 15.95 -9.77
CA THR A 107 9.96 16.43 -9.33
C THR A 107 11.03 15.33 -9.45
N TYR A 108 10.69 14.07 -9.33
CA TYR A 108 11.62 12.98 -9.66
C TYR A 108 12.09 13.06 -11.11
N GLY A 109 11.18 13.33 -12.06
CA GLY A 109 11.53 13.55 -13.46
C GLY A 109 12.41 14.78 -13.70
N LEU A 110 12.35 15.79 -12.84
CA LEU A 110 13.14 17.03 -12.90
C LEU A 110 14.44 16.98 -12.09
N ALA A 111 14.64 15.95 -11.27
CA ALA A 111 15.74 15.90 -10.32
C ALA A 111 17.12 15.92 -11.03
N THR A 112 17.90 16.96 -10.78
CA THR A 112 19.27 17.12 -11.30
C THR A 112 20.33 16.62 -10.32
N ALA A 113 19.95 16.41 -9.06
CA ALA A 113 20.84 15.93 -8.01
C ALA A 113 20.13 14.90 -7.13
N TRP A 114 20.89 13.93 -6.63
CA TRP A 114 20.36 12.84 -5.80
C TRP A 114 19.62 13.31 -4.54
N PHE A 115 20.18 14.31 -3.84
CA PHE A 115 19.55 14.82 -2.61
C PHE A 115 18.15 15.39 -2.85
N ILE A 116 17.83 15.88 -4.08
CA ILE A 116 16.48 16.34 -4.43
C ILE A 116 15.51 15.17 -4.41
N MET A 117 15.88 14.02 -4.99
CA MET A 117 15.03 12.82 -4.96
C MET A 117 14.81 12.35 -3.52
N VAL A 118 15.87 12.33 -2.70
CA VAL A 118 15.74 11.93 -1.29
C VAL A 118 14.82 12.90 -0.53
N ALA A 119 15.00 14.21 -0.65
CA ALA A 119 14.16 15.19 0.03
C ALA A 119 12.68 15.07 -0.40
N VAL A 120 12.44 14.95 -1.71
CA VAL A 120 11.09 14.84 -2.28
C VAL A 120 10.47 13.45 -2.02
N GLY A 121 11.26 12.44 -1.73
CA GLY A 121 10.79 11.13 -1.29
C GLY A 121 9.87 11.20 -0.09
N THR A 122 10.16 12.09 0.86
CA THR A 122 9.25 12.35 2.01
C THR A 122 7.89 12.88 1.55
N LEU A 123 7.84 13.76 0.55
CA LEU A 123 6.57 14.27 0.00
C LEU A 123 5.82 13.17 -0.74
N LEU A 124 6.53 12.30 -1.46
CA LEU A 124 5.92 11.16 -2.13
C LEU A 124 5.24 10.24 -1.11
N GLY A 125 5.96 9.84 -0.06
CA GLY A 125 5.41 9.03 1.01
C GLY A 125 4.26 9.70 1.76
N LEU A 126 4.34 11.01 2.00
CA LEU A 126 3.27 11.81 2.62
C LEU A 126 2.00 11.79 1.74
N GLY A 127 2.13 12.01 0.44
CA GLY A 127 1.01 11.98 -0.50
C GLY A 127 0.33 10.60 -0.53
N ILE A 128 1.12 9.54 -0.65
CA ILE A 128 0.62 8.15 -0.62
C ILE A 128 -0.11 7.88 0.70
N GLY A 129 0.51 8.16 1.83
CA GLY A 129 -0.06 7.86 3.14
C GLY A 129 -1.33 8.64 3.46
N LEU A 130 -1.45 9.90 3.02
CA LEU A 130 -2.68 10.69 3.19
C LEU A 130 -3.81 10.16 2.30
N ILE A 131 -3.53 9.73 1.06
CA ILE A 131 -4.53 9.09 0.19
C ILE A 131 -4.97 7.76 0.81
N ASP A 132 -4.03 6.92 1.21
CA ASP A 132 -4.30 5.61 1.81
C ASP A 132 -5.19 5.75 3.06
N ALA A 133 -4.78 6.57 4.02
CA ALA A 133 -5.54 6.82 5.24
C ALA A 133 -6.92 7.41 4.97
N GLY A 134 -7.02 8.38 4.05
CA GLY A 134 -8.28 9.06 3.72
C GLY A 134 -9.27 8.14 3.02
N ILE A 135 -8.83 7.38 2.03
CA ILE A 135 -9.70 6.46 1.29
C ILE A 135 -10.14 5.28 2.17
N ASN A 136 -9.25 4.70 2.98
CA ASN A 136 -9.64 3.67 3.94
C ASN A 136 -10.68 4.20 4.94
N THR A 137 -10.51 5.43 5.42
CA THR A 137 -11.51 6.08 6.30
C THR A 137 -12.87 6.24 5.62
N TYR A 138 -12.88 6.68 4.35
CA TYR A 138 -14.10 6.79 3.54
C TYR A 138 -14.80 5.44 3.40
N MET A 139 -14.06 4.40 3.02
CA MET A 139 -14.62 3.07 2.78
C MET A 139 -15.22 2.43 4.05
N VAL A 140 -14.66 2.73 5.23
CA VAL A 140 -15.18 2.25 6.52
C VAL A 140 -16.39 3.05 6.98
N SER A 141 -16.42 4.38 6.77
CA SER A 141 -17.48 5.27 7.27
C SER A 141 -18.82 5.10 6.57
N ASP A 142 -18.83 4.68 5.32
CA ASP A 142 -20.04 4.53 4.49
C ASP A 142 -20.75 3.16 4.68
N GLN A 143 -20.44 2.43 5.78
CA GLN A 143 -20.96 1.08 6.05
C GLN A 143 -20.86 0.12 4.86
N GLN A 144 -19.90 0.37 3.98
CA GLN A 144 -19.65 -0.46 2.81
C GLN A 144 -19.22 -1.86 3.27
N GLU A 145 -19.76 -2.88 2.64
CA GLU A 145 -19.45 -4.26 2.95
C GLU A 145 -17.92 -4.52 2.87
N ALA A 146 -17.41 -5.39 3.72
CA ALA A 146 -15.98 -5.77 3.76
C ALA A 146 -15.40 -6.15 2.38
N LYS A 147 -16.27 -6.57 1.44
CA LYS A 147 -15.87 -6.87 0.05
C LYS A 147 -15.28 -5.67 -0.67
N TRP A 148 -15.74 -4.43 -0.39
CA TRP A 148 -15.25 -3.22 -1.05
C TRP A 148 -13.85 -2.87 -0.60
N ILE A 149 -13.51 -3.12 0.68
CA ILE A 149 -12.15 -2.94 1.21
C ILE A 149 -11.21 -3.96 0.55
N GLY A 150 -11.64 -5.22 0.44
CA GLY A 150 -10.86 -6.24 -0.28
C GLY A 150 -10.63 -5.88 -1.75
N LEU A 151 -11.67 -5.37 -2.42
CA LEU A 151 -11.57 -4.92 -3.80
C LEU A 151 -10.67 -3.68 -3.95
N LEU A 152 -10.71 -2.73 -3.00
CA LEU A 152 -9.82 -1.57 -2.97
C LEU A 152 -8.34 -1.99 -3.02
N HIS A 153 -7.95 -2.96 -2.18
CA HIS A 153 -6.58 -3.49 -2.19
C HIS A 153 -6.25 -4.32 -3.44
N ALA A 154 -7.25 -4.90 -4.11
CA ALA A 154 -7.05 -5.52 -5.43
C ALA A 154 -6.76 -4.45 -6.50
N PHE A 155 -7.39 -3.28 -6.43
CA PHE A 155 -7.09 -2.15 -7.32
C PHE A 155 -5.69 -1.56 -7.07
N TYR A 156 -5.21 -1.55 -5.82
CA TYR A 156 -3.80 -1.31 -5.56
C TYR A 156 -2.89 -2.32 -6.29
N GLY A 157 -3.22 -3.61 -6.22
CA GLY A 157 -2.50 -4.65 -6.94
C GLY A 157 -2.49 -4.46 -8.46
N ILE A 158 -3.60 -3.98 -9.05
CA ILE A 158 -3.66 -3.59 -10.47
C ILE A 158 -2.66 -2.45 -10.74
N GLY A 159 -2.64 -1.43 -9.89
CA GLY A 159 -1.67 -0.33 -9.98
C GLY A 159 -0.23 -0.84 -9.86
N ALA A 160 0.02 -1.71 -8.90
CA ALA A 160 1.34 -2.31 -8.68
C ALA A 160 1.81 -3.16 -9.87
N PHE A 161 0.90 -3.85 -10.55
CA PHE A 161 1.18 -4.51 -11.84
C PHE A 161 1.50 -3.51 -12.95
N LEU A 162 0.70 -2.43 -13.06
CA LEU A 162 0.83 -1.45 -14.12
C LEU A 162 2.13 -0.62 -14.01
N GLY A 163 2.60 -0.32 -12.79
CA GLY A 163 3.82 0.48 -12.59
C GLY A 163 5.04 -0.07 -13.31
N PRO A 164 5.49 -1.30 -13.02
CA PRO A 164 6.60 -1.93 -13.74
C PRO A 164 6.31 -2.15 -15.23
N ALA A 165 5.06 -2.47 -15.61
CA ALA A 165 4.69 -2.65 -17.00
C ALA A 165 4.83 -1.35 -17.81
N ILE A 166 4.32 -0.23 -17.28
CA ILE A 166 4.45 1.10 -17.88
C ILE A 166 5.94 1.48 -17.96
N ALA A 167 6.67 1.36 -16.86
CA ALA A 167 8.10 1.70 -16.82
C ALA A 167 8.89 0.89 -17.86
N THR A 168 8.71 -0.43 -17.90
CA THR A 168 9.38 -1.31 -18.85
C THR A 168 9.05 -0.95 -20.29
N THR A 169 7.75 -0.80 -20.60
CA THR A 169 7.29 -0.49 -21.96
C THR A 169 7.86 0.84 -22.44
N LEU A 170 7.83 1.88 -21.60
CA LEU A 170 8.32 3.21 -21.99
C LEU A 170 9.84 3.23 -22.17
N LEU A 171 10.59 2.53 -21.31
CA LEU A 171 12.05 2.36 -21.48
C LEU A 171 12.37 1.63 -22.79
N MET A 172 11.60 0.58 -23.14
CA MET A 172 11.78 -0.14 -24.43
C MET A 172 11.44 0.72 -25.63
N LEU A 173 10.53 1.69 -25.51
CA LEU A 173 10.23 2.67 -26.54
C LEU A 173 11.29 3.79 -26.66
N GLY A 174 12.36 3.72 -25.87
CA GLY A 174 13.49 4.66 -25.91
C GLY A 174 13.33 5.88 -25.01
N LEU A 175 12.30 5.94 -24.15
CA LEU A 175 12.17 7.00 -23.17
C LEU A 175 13.21 6.76 -22.06
N ASN A 176 13.74 7.85 -21.50
CA ASN A 176 14.58 7.76 -20.31
C ASN A 176 13.72 7.71 -19.02
N TRP A 177 14.31 7.32 -17.89
CA TRP A 177 13.62 7.16 -16.62
C TRP A 177 12.93 8.45 -16.12
N ARG A 178 13.43 9.64 -16.47
CA ARG A 178 12.79 10.93 -16.13
C ARG A 178 11.50 11.12 -16.89
N GLN A 179 11.47 10.79 -18.18
CA GLN A 179 10.27 10.85 -19.00
C GLN A 179 9.21 9.85 -18.52
N VAL A 180 9.64 8.68 -18.04
CA VAL A 180 8.72 7.71 -17.42
C VAL A 180 8.05 8.33 -16.18
N TYR A 181 8.78 9.03 -15.33
CA TYR A 181 8.19 9.73 -14.19
C TYR A 181 7.19 10.82 -14.60
N PHE A 182 7.39 11.53 -15.71
CA PHE A 182 6.39 12.49 -16.21
C PHE A 182 5.11 11.81 -16.68
N VAL A 183 5.20 10.64 -17.31
CA VAL A 183 4.03 9.84 -17.66
C VAL A 183 3.28 9.39 -16.42
N ILE A 184 4.00 8.87 -15.42
CA ILE A 184 3.40 8.47 -14.14
C ILE A 184 2.75 9.69 -13.45
N ALA A 185 3.43 10.84 -13.41
CA ALA A 185 2.89 12.06 -12.84
C ALA A 185 1.60 12.51 -13.53
N THR A 186 1.52 12.36 -14.87
CA THR A 186 0.30 12.67 -15.64
C THR A 186 -0.86 11.75 -15.24
N ILE A 187 -0.60 10.45 -15.09
CA ILE A 187 -1.61 9.49 -14.62
C ILE A 187 -2.08 9.85 -13.20
N VAL A 188 -1.16 10.16 -12.29
CA VAL A 188 -1.49 10.55 -10.92
C VAL A 188 -2.26 11.89 -10.89
N ALA A 189 -1.92 12.85 -11.76
CA ALA A 189 -2.56 14.15 -11.84
C ALA A 189 -4.06 14.08 -12.19
N LEU A 190 -4.51 13.04 -12.90
CA LEU A 190 -5.93 12.83 -13.17
C LEU A 190 -6.75 12.66 -11.88
N LEU A 191 -6.12 12.16 -10.80
CA LEU A 191 -6.76 12.08 -9.49
C LEU A 191 -7.11 13.47 -8.94
N ILE A 192 -6.27 14.50 -9.20
CA ILE A 192 -6.55 15.88 -8.82
C ILE A 192 -7.88 16.33 -9.45
N GLY A 193 -8.09 16.04 -10.75
CA GLY A 193 -9.34 16.36 -11.43
C GLY A 193 -10.56 15.68 -10.81
N GLY A 194 -10.45 14.40 -10.49
CA GLY A 194 -11.51 13.64 -9.82
C GLY A 194 -11.86 14.17 -8.43
N VAL A 195 -10.86 14.47 -7.61
CA VAL A 195 -11.09 15.01 -6.27
C VAL A 195 -11.55 16.47 -6.31
N ALA A 196 -11.04 17.28 -7.24
CA ALA A 196 -11.52 18.65 -7.46
C ALA A 196 -13.01 18.67 -7.86
N TRP A 197 -13.41 17.73 -8.71
CA TRP A 197 -14.82 17.57 -9.07
C TRP A 197 -15.69 17.24 -7.83
N ILE A 198 -15.25 16.35 -6.93
CA ILE A 198 -15.93 16.08 -5.65
C ILE A 198 -16.17 17.35 -4.85
N ILE A 199 -15.15 18.21 -4.75
CA ILE A 199 -15.22 19.46 -3.98
C ILE A 199 -16.16 20.46 -4.65
N ILE A 200 -16.03 20.66 -5.96
CA ILE A 200 -16.85 21.62 -6.72
C ILE A 200 -18.33 21.23 -6.68
N THR A 201 -18.64 19.95 -6.83
CA THR A 201 -20.02 19.43 -6.83
C THR A 201 -20.55 19.21 -5.42
N ARG A 202 -19.75 19.42 -4.38
CA ARG A 202 -20.10 19.14 -2.99
C ARG A 202 -20.64 17.72 -2.80
N TYR A 203 -19.97 16.75 -3.39
CA TYR A 203 -20.40 15.35 -3.36
C TYR A 203 -20.44 14.83 -1.91
N GLN A 204 -21.66 14.76 -1.35
CA GLN A 204 -21.90 14.51 0.07
C GLN A 204 -21.21 13.27 0.66
N PRO A 205 -21.15 12.11 -0.02
CA PRO A 205 -20.52 10.92 0.55
C PRO A 205 -19.05 11.08 0.93
N MET A 206 -18.32 12.01 0.31
CA MET A 206 -16.90 12.28 0.61
C MET A 206 -16.65 13.62 1.33
N MET A 207 -17.70 14.37 1.67
CA MET A 207 -17.58 15.65 2.40
C MET A 207 -17.63 15.48 3.93
N VAL A 208 -17.49 14.26 4.42
CA VAL A 208 -17.62 13.94 5.87
C VAL A 208 -16.38 14.45 6.63
N GLN A 209 -16.62 15.06 7.78
CA GLN A 209 -15.59 15.34 8.79
C GLN A 209 -15.47 14.15 9.74
N THR A 210 -14.27 13.60 9.88
CA THR A 210 -14.03 12.48 10.79
C THR A 210 -14.00 12.99 12.22
N ALA A 211 -14.90 12.52 13.08
CA ALA A 211 -14.86 12.83 14.50
C ALA A 211 -13.62 12.21 15.14
N ALA A 212 -12.80 13.03 15.80
CA ALA A 212 -11.65 12.55 16.55
C ALA A 212 -12.09 11.97 17.90
N SER A 213 -11.53 10.84 18.25
CA SER A 213 -11.10 10.32 19.53
C SER A 213 -11.90 9.21 20.23
N ASN A 214 -11.08 8.26 20.67
CA ASN A 214 -11.40 7.33 21.77
C ASN A 214 -10.62 7.77 23.02
N THR A 215 -11.30 8.10 24.10
CA THR A 215 -10.71 8.46 25.41
C THR A 215 -9.85 7.34 26.02
N HIS A 216 -9.99 6.09 25.56
CA HIS A 216 -9.23 4.91 26.01
C HIS A 216 -8.11 4.47 25.07
N ALA A 217 -7.84 5.19 23.98
CA ALA A 217 -6.88 4.77 22.96
C ALA A 217 -5.46 4.51 23.50
N LEU A 218 -4.98 5.39 24.40
CA LEU A 218 -3.65 5.25 25.03
C LEU A 218 -3.55 4.05 25.96
N ALA A 219 -4.60 3.76 26.73
CA ALA A 219 -4.62 2.59 27.64
C ALA A 219 -4.62 1.28 26.83
N ASN A 220 -5.43 1.21 25.77
CA ASN A 220 -5.49 0.05 24.87
C ASN A 220 -4.17 -0.13 24.10
N LEU A 221 -3.51 0.95 23.68
CA LEU A 221 -2.20 0.87 23.06
C LEU A 221 -1.14 0.35 24.04
N ARG A 222 -1.12 0.85 25.30
CA ARG A 222 -0.20 0.35 26.32
C ARG A 222 -0.42 -1.14 26.61
N PHE A 223 -1.65 -1.60 26.60
CA PHE A 223 -1.97 -3.02 26.74
C PHE A 223 -1.47 -3.82 25.53
N ALA A 224 -1.74 -3.36 24.31
CA ALA A 224 -1.27 -4.00 23.08
C ALA A 224 0.27 -4.13 23.07
N LEU A 225 1.00 -3.09 23.46
CA LEU A 225 2.47 -3.08 23.56
C LEU A 225 3.04 -4.03 24.62
N LYS A 226 2.23 -4.47 25.59
CA LYS A 226 2.63 -5.45 26.60
C LYS A 226 2.22 -6.88 26.25
N THR A 227 1.48 -7.08 25.18
CA THR A 227 0.93 -8.37 24.78
C THR A 227 1.88 -9.08 23.80
N PRO A 228 2.55 -10.19 24.21
CA PRO A 228 3.59 -10.83 23.38
C PRO A 228 3.12 -11.24 21.98
N ILE A 229 1.89 -11.74 21.87
CA ILE A 229 1.33 -12.15 20.58
C ILE A 229 1.14 -10.96 19.61
N VAL A 230 0.90 -9.75 20.13
CA VAL A 230 0.79 -8.51 19.32
C VAL A 230 2.18 -8.10 18.84
N LEU A 231 3.19 -8.12 19.72
CA LEU A 231 4.58 -7.80 19.35
C LEU A 231 5.13 -8.78 18.32
N LEU A 232 4.88 -10.07 18.53
CA LEU A 232 5.32 -11.13 17.61
C LEU A 232 4.61 -11.01 16.26
N SER A 233 3.30 -10.67 16.23
CA SER A 233 2.56 -10.41 15.00
C SER A 233 3.09 -9.17 14.27
N GLY A 234 3.45 -8.11 15.01
CA GLY A 234 4.08 -6.91 14.46
C GLY A 234 5.41 -7.23 13.79
N LEU A 235 6.29 -7.98 14.47
CA LEU A 235 7.57 -8.41 13.90
C LEU A 235 7.38 -9.33 12.69
N PHE A 236 6.45 -10.26 12.75
CA PHE A 236 6.12 -11.15 11.63
C PHE A 236 5.69 -10.35 10.39
N LEU A 237 4.79 -9.37 10.56
CA LEU A 237 4.32 -8.54 9.46
C LEU A 237 5.35 -7.50 9.01
N LEU A 238 6.23 -7.01 9.89
CA LEU A 238 7.38 -6.19 9.49
C LEU A 238 8.27 -6.94 8.49
N VAL A 239 8.60 -8.20 8.80
CA VAL A 239 9.41 -9.04 7.90
C VAL A 239 8.65 -9.35 6.62
N ASN A 240 7.33 -9.61 6.68
CA ASN A 240 6.50 -9.86 5.50
C ASN A 240 6.47 -8.67 4.54
N VAL A 241 6.13 -7.48 5.04
CA VAL A 241 6.05 -6.24 4.22
C VAL A 241 7.44 -5.86 3.72
N GLY A 242 8.47 -6.04 4.55
CA GLY A 242 9.86 -5.81 4.12
C GLY A 242 10.32 -6.77 3.02
N THR A 243 9.89 -8.04 3.06
CA THR A 243 10.15 -9.02 2.00
C THR A 243 9.46 -8.63 0.70
N GLU A 244 8.18 -8.23 0.77
CA GLU A 244 7.40 -7.74 -0.37
C GLU A 244 8.06 -6.52 -1.01
N ALA A 245 8.40 -5.51 -0.22
CA ALA A 245 9.06 -4.30 -0.70
C ALA A 245 10.46 -4.57 -1.27
N SER A 246 11.20 -5.52 -0.69
CA SER A 246 12.53 -5.90 -1.20
C SER A 246 12.45 -6.57 -2.56
N LEU A 247 11.46 -7.42 -2.78
CA LEU A 247 11.19 -8.02 -4.10
C LEU A 247 10.82 -6.95 -5.12
N GLY A 248 9.91 -6.04 -4.77
CA GLY A 248 9.50 -4.93 -5.65
C GLY A 248 10.66 -4.02 -6.06
N ASN A 249 11.55 -3.70 -5.13
CA ASN A 249 12.65 -2.75 -5.35
C ASN A 249 13.89 -3.39 -5.98
N TRP A 250 14.24 -4.63 -5.63
CA TRP A 250 15.52 -5.22 -6.01
C TRP A 250 15.46 -6.30 -7.07
N ALA A 251 14.32 -6.98 -7.27
CA ALA A 251 14.28 -8.15 -8.14
C ALA A 251 14.60 -7.81 -9.60
N TYR A 252 14.19 -6.65 -10.12
CA TYR A 252 14.58 -6.19 -11.45
C TYR A 252 16.09 -6.00 -11.56
N THR A 253 16.70 -5.33 -10.58
CA THR A 253 18.15 -5.06 -10.55
C THR A 253 18.95 -6.37 -10.53
N VAL A 254 18.54 -7.35 -9.72
CA VAL A 254 19.16 -8.68 -9.70
C VAL A 254 19.09 -9.35 -11.07
N GLN A 255 17.91 -9.37 -11.68
CA GLN A 255 17.71 -10.05 -12.96
C GLN A 255 18.43 -9.35 -14.11
N HIS A 256 18.25 -8.03 -14.22
CA HIS A 256 18.78 -7.29 -15.37
C HIS A 256 20.29 -7.00 -15.23
N VAL A 257 20.71 -6.48 -14.07
CA VAL A 257 22.11 -6.04 -13.89
C VAL A 257 23.03 -7.20 -13.52
N SER A 258 22.61 -8.09 -12.60
CA SER A 258 23.47 -9.19 -12.15
C SER A 258 23.44 -10.40 -13.08
N ARG A 259 22.25 -10.75 -13.57
CA ARG A 259 22.04 -11.97 -14.38
C ARG A 259 21.97 -11.73 -15.87
N ASN A 260 22.13 -10.47 -16.32
CA ASN A 260 22.06 -10.07 -17.74
C ASN A 260 20.76 -10.54 -18.45
N ILE A 261 19.66 -10.70 -17.71
CA ILE A 261 18.35 -10.99 -18.29
C ILE A 261 17.89 -9.77 -19.08
N PRO A 262 17.36 -9.93 -20.32
CA PRO A 262 16.88 -8.81 -21.11
C PRO A 262 15.92 -7.92 -20.31
N ALA A 263 16.07 -6.59 -20.44
CA ALA A 263 15.32 -5.59 -19.68
C ALA A 263 13.80 -5.79 -19.74
N SER A 264 13.28 -6.15 -20.93
CA SER A 264 11.87 -6.49 -21.13
C SER A 264 11.43 -7.67 -20.27
N THR A 265 12.18 -8.78 -20.33
CA THR A 265 11.89 -10.00 -19.57
C THR A 265 11.97 -9.72 -18.07
N ALA A 266 13.03 -9.06 -17.62
CA ALA A 266 13.20 -8.70 -16.22
C ALA A 266 12.05 -7.78 -15.73
N GLY A 267 11.69 -6.74 -16.49
CA GLY A 267 10.66 -5.79 -16.10
C GLY A 267 9.25 -6.39 -16.06
N TYR A 268 8.85 -7.13 -17.10
CA TYR A 268 7.53 -7.80 -17.11
C TYR A 268 7.44 -8.93 -16.08
N SER A 269 8.55 -9.51 -15.65
CA SER A 269 8.52 -10.49 -14.56
C SER A 269 8.19 -9.86 -13.20
N ILE A 270 8.55 -8.58 -12.98
CA ILE A 270 8.09 -7.83 -11.80
C ILE A 270 6.58 -7.57 -11.88
N SER A 271 6.08 -7.21 -13.07
CA SER A 271 4.63 -7.12 -13.28
C SER A 271 3.93 -8.46 -13.00
N ALA A 272 4.51 -9.59 -13.42
CA ALA A 272 3.97 -10.92 -13.15
C ALA A 272 3.97 -11.25 -11.64
N LEU A 273 4.96 -10.81 -10.86
CA LEU A 273 4.95 -10.91 -9.41
C LEU A 273 3.70 -10.23 -8.82
N TRP A 274 3.41 -9.01 -9.27
CA TRP A 274 2.25 -8.26 -8.80
C TRP A 274 0.91 -8.83 -9.30
N ILE A 275 0.87 -9.47 -10.48
CA ILE A 275 -0.31 -10.25 -10.91
C ILE A 275 -0.55 -11.41 -9.94
N GLY A 276 0.50 -12.19 -9.64
CA GLY A 276 0.41 -13.27 -8.67
C GLY A 276 -0.12 -12.78 -7.31
N PHE A 277 0.43 -11.66 -6.82
CA PHE A 277 -0.03 -11.00 -5.61
C PHE A 277 -1.51 -10.61 -5.65
N THR A 278 -1.95 -9.98 -6.74
CA THR A 278 -3.34 -9.55 -6.92
C THR A 278 -4.29 -10.75 -6.93
N ILE A 279 -3.93 -11.81 -7.67
CA ILE A 279 -4.72 -13.05 -7.72
C ILE A 279 -4.81 -13.68 -6.32
N GLY A 280 -3.69 -13.73 -5.59
CA GLY A 280 -3.66 -14.24 -4.21
C GLY A 280 -4.58 -13.47 -3.26
N ARG A 281 -4.62 -12.13 -3.40
CA ARG A 281 -5.54 -11.25 -2.64
C ARG A 281 -7.01 -11.51 -3.00
N LEU A 282 -7.34 -11.64 -4.28
CA LEU A 282 -8.70 -11.94 -4.74
C LEU A 282 -9.18 -13.32 -4.28
N MET A 283 -8.29 -14.30 -4.25
CA MET A 283 -8.61 -15.67 -3.82
C MET A 283 -8.63 -15.84 -2.29
N LEU A 284 -8.18 -14.85 -1.53
CA LEU A 284 -7.98 -14.96 -0.09
C LEU A 284 -9.20 -15.50 0.65
N GLY A 285 -10.39 -14.96 0.40
CA GLY A 285 -11.63 -15.36 1.07
C GLY A 285 -11.96 -16.84 0.83
N VAL A 286 -11.79 -17.31 -0.40
CA VAL A 286 -12.03 -18.72 -0.76
C VAL A 286 -10.99 -19.63 -0.10
N LEU A 287 -9.72 -19.21 -0.11
CA LEU A 287 -8.62 -19.98 0.46
C LEU A 287 -8.72 -20.09 1.99
N VAL A 288 -9.04 -18.98 2.68
CA VAL A 288 -9.23 -19.00 4.15
C VAL A 288 -10.40 -19.91 4.53
N ASN A 289 -11.53 -19.83 3.80
CA ASN A 289 -12.69 -20.64 4.09
C ASN A 289 -12.46 -22.13 3.85
N ARG A 290 -11.65 -22.50 2.85
CA ARG A 290 -11.38 -23.92 2.51
C ARG A 290 -10.27 -24.54 3.35
N LEU A 291 -9.19 -23.82 3.59
CA LEU A 291 -7.99 -24.34 4.24
C LEU A 291 -7.89 -24.00 5.72
N GLY A 292 -8.56 -22.93 6.15
CA GLY A 292 -8.37 -22.30 7.44
C GLY A 292 -7.13 -21.41 7.48
N ALA A 293 -7.16 -20.38 8.33
CA ALA A 293 -6.14 -19.34 8.37
C ALA A 293 -4.71 -19.85 8.62
N ILE A 294 -4.52 -20.74 9.61
CA ILE A 294 -3.19 -21.24 9.98
C ILE A 294 -2.59 -22.09 8.85
N ARG A 295 -3.37 -22.99 8.25
CA ARG A 295 -2.90 -23.82 7.15
C ARG A 295 -2.60 -22.99 5.90
N LEU A 296 -3.38 -21.95 5.65
CA LEU A 296 -3.15 -21.03 4.55
C LEU A 296 -1.80 -20.31 4.71
N VAL A 297 -1.49 -19.75 5.89
CA VAL A 297 -0.21 -19.09 6.13
C VAL A 297 0.96 -20.09 6.03
N ASN A 298 0.81 -21.31 6.56
CA ASN A 298 1.85 -22.35 6.42
C ASN A 298 2.10 -22.70 4.95
N GLY A 299 1.03 -22.90 4.17
CA GLY A 299 1.13 -23.17 2.72
C GLY A 299 1.75 -22.00 1.95
N SER A 300 1.38 -20.77 2.30
CA SER A 300 1.97 -19.54 1.74
C SER A 300 3.46 -19.44 2.02
N LEU A 301 3.90 -19.68 3.25
CA LEU A 301 5.33 -19.67 3.62
C LEU A 301 6.12 -20.77 2.92
N ALA A 302 5.56 -21.99 2.80
CA ALA A 302 6.19 -23.07 2.05
C ALA A 302 6.32 -22.74 0.55
N MET A 303 5.25 -22.23 -0.05
CA MET A 303 5.24 -21.81 -1.45
C MET A 303 6.19 -20.64 -1.71
N LEU A 304 6.26 -19.67 -0.78
CA LEU A 304 7.22 -18.57 -0.82
C LEU A 304 8.66 -19.08 -0.82
N ALA A 305 8.99 -20.02 0.07
CA ALA A 305 10.31 -20.62 0.13
C ALA A 305 10.67 -21.35 -1.17
N VAL A 306 9.74 -22.16 -1.72
CA VAL A 306 9.92 -22.84 -3.02
C VAL A 306 10.13 -21.84 -4.14
N GLY A 307 9.31 -20.78 -4.20
CA GLY A 307 9.44 -19.72 -5.20
C GLY A 307 10.80 -19.01 -5.13
N LEU A 308 11.25 -18.69 -3.91
CA LEU A 308 12.54 -18.01 -3.68
C LEU A 308 13.74 -18.91 -4.03
N VAL A 309 13.71 -20.18 -3.68
CA VAL A 309 14.72 -21.16 -4.08
C VAL A 309 14.75 -21.31 -5.61
N SER A 310 13.58 -21.40 -6.24
CA SER A 310 13.48 -21.43 -7.70
C SER A 310 14.05 -20.16 -8.34
N TRP A 311 13.71 -18.99 -7.82
CA TRP A 311 14.24 -17.73 -8.33
C TRP A 311 15.76 -17.59 -8.14
N TRP A 312 16.29 -18.12 -7.03
CA TRP A 312 17.73 -18.09 -6.77
C TRP A 312 18.51 -19.06 -7.68
N LEU A 313 18.07 -20.34 -7.76
CA LEU A 313 18.83 -21.41 -8.43
C LEU A 313 18.52 -21.54 -9.91
N LEU A 314 17.36 -21.07 -10.38
CA LEU A 314 16.89 -21.22 -11.74
C LEU A 314 16.63 -19.83 -12.36
N PRO A 315 17.68 -19.04 -12.63
CA PRO A 315 17.53 -17.73 -13.25
C PRO A 315 16.86 -17.86 -14.62
N GLY A 316 15.86 -17.05 -14.90
CA GLY A 316 15.09 -17.10 -16.15
C GLY A 316 13.79 -17.92 -16.08
N GLN A 317 13.48 -18.56 -14.96
CA GLN A 317 12.18 -19.19 -14.75
C GLN A 317 11.07 -18.16 -14.55
N TRP A 318 10.15 -18.10 -15.51
CA TRP A 318 9.05 -17.14 -15.51
C TRP A 318 8.07 -17.33 -14.35
N LEU A 319 7.92 -18.55 -13.82
CA LEU A 319 6.95 -18.88 -12.80
C LEU A 319 7.38 -18.52 -11.39
N SER A 320 8.68 -18.28 -11.14
CA SER A 320 9.19 -18.03 -9.78
C SER A 320 8.57 -16.78 -9.16
N LEU A 321 8.60 -15.65 -9.87
CA LEU A 321 8.14 -14.35 -9.33
C LEU A 321 6.61 -14.30 -9.15
N PRO A 322 5.76 -14.69 -10.12
CA PRO A 322 4.32 -14.73 -9.86
C PRO A 322 3.94 -15.73 -8.76
N LEU A 323 4.65 -16.85 -8.60
CA LEU A 323 4.45 -17.78 -7.50
C LEU A 323 4.79 -17.13 -6.14
N ILE A 324 5.90 -16.40 -6.07
CA ILE A 324 6.30 -15.62 -4.89
C ILE A 324 5.23 -14.57 -4.56
N GLY A 325 4.77 -13.81 -5.56
CA GLY A 325 3.73 -12.82 -5.37
C GLY A 325 2.44 -13.41 -4.81
N PHE A 326 1.98 -14.52 -5.41
CA PHE A 326 0.79 -15.22 -4.94
C PHE A 326 0.95 -15.73 -3.50
N ALA A 327 2.10 -16.27 -3.17
CA ALA A 327 2.40 -16.80 -1.85
C ALA A 327 2.38 -15.73 -0.75
N ILE A 328 3.02 -14.58 -0.98
CA ILE A 328 3.14 -13.52 0.03
C ILE A 328 1.81 -12.78 0.26
N ALA A 329 0.93 -12.77 -0.73
CA ALA A 329 -0.32 -12.02 -0.76
C ALA A 329 -1.27 -12.32 0.41
N ALA A 330 -1.33 -13.59 0.84
CA ALA A 330 -2.27 -14.04 1.86
C ALA A 330 -1.79 -13.80 3.30
N ILE A 331 -0.48 -13.59 3.52
CA ILE A 331 0.14 -13.60 4.85
C ILE A 331 -0.35 -12.42 5.70
N PHE A 332 -0.24 -11.20 5.19
CA PHE A 332 -0.63 -9.99 5.90
C PHE A 332 -2.12 -9.98 6.27
N PRO A 333 -3.08 -10.10 5.33
CA PRO A 333 -4.49 -10.00 5.67
C PRO A 333 -4.97 -11.14 6.56
N THR A 334 -4.43 -12.35 6.41
CA THR A 334 -4.76 -13.48 7.29
C THR A 334 -4.29 -13.26 8.71
N THR A 335 -3.11 -12.66 8.90
CA THR A 335 -2.59 -12.33 10.23
C THR A 335 -3.43 -11.26 10.93
N ILE A 336 -3.87 -10.23 10.20
CA ILE A 336 -4.77 -9.20 10.71
C ILE A 336 -6.15 -9.79 11.04
N TRP A 337 -6.68 -10.66 10.18
CA TRP A 337 -7.96 -11.35 10.40
C TRP A 337 -7.97 -12.23 11.66
N LEU A 338 -6.82 -12.78 12.05
CA LEU A 338 -6.70 -13.57 13.29
C LEU A 338 -6.62 -12.70 14.56
N MET A 339 -6.38 -11.39 14.45
CA MET A 339 -6.15 -10.52 15.62
C MET A 339 -7.31 -10.49 16.62
N PRO A 340 -8.61 -10.40 16.19
CA PRO A 340 -9.75 -10.45 17.11
C PRO A 340 -9.88 -11.75 17.92
N GLN A 341 -9.25 -12.84 17.45
CA GLN A 341 -9.25 -14.13 18.14
C GLN A 341 -8.10 -14.24 19.15
N ARG A 342 -7.17 -13.30 19.15
CA ARG A 342 -5.91 -13.33 19.91
C ARG A 342 -5.84 -12.31 21.04
N VAL A 343 -6.69 -11.28 21.01
CA VAL A 343 -6.71 -10.21 22.01
C VAL A 343 -8.14 -9.84 22.38
N PRO A 344 -8.37 -9.28 23.59
CA PRO A 344 -9.70 -8.80 23.99
C PRO A 344 -10.27 -7.80 22.99
N THR A 345 -11.58 -7.85 22.76
CA THR A 345 -12.29 -7.05 21.74
C THR A 345 -12.02 -5.55 21.85
N ALA A 346 -11.94 -5.01 23.07
CA ALA A 346 -11.64 -3.59 23.31
C ALA A 346 -10.23 -3.18 22.83
N VAL A 347 -9.28 -4.12 22.73
CA VAL A 347 -7.88 -3.88 22.37
C VAL A 347 -7.63 -4.10 20.88
N VAL A 348 -8.53 -4.80 20.17
CA VAL A 348 -8.38 -5.14 18.74
C VAL A 348 -8.00 -3.94 17.87
N PRO A 349 -8.67 -2.78 17.93
CA PRO A 349 -8.29 -1.64 17.08
C PRO A 349 -6.87 -1.14 17.36
N ALA A 350 -6.46 -1.08 18.64
CA ALA A 350 -5.13 -0.64 19.02
C ALA A 350 -4.06 -1.67 18.60
N ALA A 351 -4.34 -2.97 18.73
CA ALA A 351 -3.45 -4.05 18.31
C ALA A 351 -3.25 -4.04 16.78
N ILE A 352 -4.33 -3.93 15.99
CA ILE A 352 -4.25 -3.83 14.53
C ILE A 352 -3.47 -2.58 14.13
N GLY A 353 -3.80 -1.41 14.69
CA GLY A 353 -3.09 -0.16 14.40
C GLY A 353 -1.59 -0.24 14.70
N PHE A 354 -1.20 -0.84 15.83
CA PHE A 354 0.21 -1.05 16.16
C PHE A 354 0.89 -2.01 15.17
N VAL A 355 0.28 -3.18 14.92
CA VAL A 355 0.85 -4.21 14.05
C VAL A 355 1.02 -3.70 12.62
N THR A 356 0.05 -2.95 12.08
CA THR A 356 0.14 -2.36 10.74
C THR A 356 1.19 -1.26 10.67
N SER A 357 1.31 -0.43 11.71
CA SER A 357 2.35 0.62 11.78
C SER A 357 3.75 0.02 11.80
N VAL A 358 3.97 -1.03 12.61
CA VAL A 358 5.24 -1.75 12.67
C VAL A 358 5.53 -2.44 11.33
N ALA A 359 4.53 -3.05 10.71
CA ALA A 359 4.66 -3.68 9.40
C ALA A 359 5.13 -2.70 8.32
N SER A 360 4.55 -1.50 8.29
CA SER A 360 4.93 -0.45 7.32
C SER A 360 6.40 -0.04 7.43
N LEU A 361 6.99 -0.04 8.64
CA LEU A 361 8.43 0.22 8.80
C LEU A 361 9.28 -0.82 8.08
N GLY A 362 8.78 -2.05 7.93
CA GLY A 362 9.45 -3.12 7.19
C GLY A 362 9.75 -2.73 5.74
N ALA A 363 8.87 -1.95 5.10
CA ALA A 363 9.04 -1.52 3.71
C ALA A 363 10.29 -0.65 3.47
N ALA A 364 10.84 -0.02 4.52
CA ALA A 364 12.09 0.71 4.41
C ALA A 364 13.27 -0.04 5.06
N ILE A 365 13.09 -0.59 6.27
CA ILE A 365 14.17 -1.18 7.04
C ILE A 365 14.78 -2.38 6.33
N ILE A 366 13.94 -3.30 5.83
CA ILE A 366 14.41 -4.55 5.23
C ILE A 366 15.10 -4.31 3.88
N PRO A 367 14.50 -3.62 2.87
CA PRO A 367 15.20 -3.38 1.62
C PRO A 367 16.43 -2.50 1.79
N THR A 368 16.49 -1.62 2.81
CA THR A 368 17.68 -0.87 3.17
C THR A 368 18.79 -1.79 3.67
N ALA A 369 18.50 -2.66 4.63
CA ALA A 369 19.49 -3.62 5.15
C ALA A 369 20.01 -4.55 4.03
N ILE A 370 19.10 -5.02 3.16
CA ILE A 370 19.46 -5.82 1.99
C ILE A 370 20.37 -5.03 1.05
N GLY A 371 20.06 -3.77 0.74
CA GLY A 371 20.88 -2.93 -0.12
C GLY A 371 22.29 -2.69 0.43
N TRP A 372 22.40 -2.52 1.76
CA TRP A 372 23.71 -2.36 2.42
C TRP A 372 24.56 -3.63 2.35
N ILE A 373 23.93 -4.79 2.51
CA ILE A 373 24.65 -6.07 2.38
C ILE A 373 25.02 -6.30 0.91
N ALA A 374 24.10 -6.06 -0.02
CA ALA A 374 24.32 -6.23 -1.45
C ALA A 374 25.43 -5.32 -2.01
N ALA A 375 25.62 -4.12 -1.44
CA ALA A 375 26.69 -3.22 -1.81
C ALA A 375 28.09 -3.81 -1.53
N ARG A 376 28.20 -4.75 -0.58
CA ARG A 376 29.47 -5.41 -0.20
C ARG A 376 29.57 -6.83 -0.73
N ALA A 377 28.48 -7.59 -0.69
CA ALA A 377 28.43 -9.01 -1.04
C ALA A 377 28.00 -9.28 -2.50
N GLY A 378 27.62 -8.21 -3.24
CA GLY A 378 27.07 -8.32 -4.59
C GLY A 378 25.56 -8.56 -4.62
N LEU A 379 24.94 -8.27 -5.78
CA LEU A 379 23.48 -8.35 -5.96
C LEU A 379 22.91 -9.77 -5.81
N GLU A 380 23.70 -10.82 -6.08
CA GLU A 380 23.28 -12.23 -5.90
C GLU A 380 23.12 -12.64 -4.42
N SER A 381 23.53 -11.81 -3.47
CA SER A 381 23.19 -12.01 -2.05
C SER A 381 21.71 -11.77 -1.76
N ILE A 382 21.02 -10.98 -2.59
CA ILE A 382 19.63 -10.55 -2.37
C ILE A 382 18.64 -11.72 -2.30
N PRO A 383 18.59 -12.67 -3.28
CA PRO A 383 17.73 -13.83 -3.20
C PRO A 383 17.94 -14.67 -1.94
N VAL A 384 19.20 -14.84 -1.53
CA VAL A 384 19.57 -15.59 -0.32
C VAL A 384 19.07 -14.89 0.94
N LEU A 385 19.26 -13.58 1.05
CA LEU A 385 18.79 -12.79 2.17
C LEU A 385 17.26 -12.84 2.30
N ILE A 386 16.55 -12.73 1.18
CA ILE A 386 15.08 -12.83 1.17
C ILE A 386 14.63 -14.25 1.57
N LEU A 387 15.34 -15.28 1.15
CA LEU A 387 15.05 -16.65 1.59
C LEU A 387 15.25 -16.82 3.10
N LEU A 388 16.29 -16.24 3.68
CA LEU A 388 16.52 -16.24 5.13
C LEU A 388 15.37 -15.51 5.87
N LEU A 389 14.86 -14.42 5.32
CA LEU A 389 13.68 -13.73 5.86
C LEU A 389 12.44 -14.62 5.82
N ALA A 390 12.22 -15.37 4.74
CA ALA A 390 11.11 -16.32 4.63
C ALA A 390 11.21 -17.45 5.68
N ILE A 391 12.42 -17.96 5.94
CA ILE A 391 12.68 -18.92 7.02
C ILE A 391 12.40 -18.27 8.39
N GLY A 392 12.86 -17.04 8.62
CA GLY A 392 12.55 -16.29 9.82
C GLY A 392 11.05 -16.12 10.05
N MET A 393 10.30 -15.80 8.98
CA MET A 393 8.83 -15.75 9.04
C MET A 393 8.22 -17.10 9.44
N ALA A 394 8.72 -18.21 8.92
CA ALA A 394 8.22 -19.53 9.30
C ALA A 394 8.46 -19.84 10.78
N VAL A 395 9.59 -19.43 11.33
CA VAL A 395 9.89 -19.56 12.78
C VAL A 395 8.96 -18.68 13.61
N LEU A 396 8.78 -17.42 13.23
CA LEU A 396 7.87 -16.48 13.91
C LEU A 396 6.42 -16.99 13.87
N HIS A 397 5.99 -17.52 12.73
CA HIS A 397 4.63 -18.06 12.59
C HIS A 397 4.40 -19.30 13.49
N ARG A 398 5.39 -20.17 13.63
CA ARG A 398 5.32 -21.29 14.60
C ARG A 398 5.14 -20.77 16.03
N GLY A 399 5.88 -19.73 16.43
CA GLY A 399 5.71 -19.09 17.73
C GLY A 399 4.30 -18.51 17.92
N LEU A 400 3.74 -17.88 16.89
CA LEU A 400 2.37 -17.32 16.89
C LEU A 400 1.29 -18.41 17.04
N THR A 401 1.49 -19.59 16.47
CA THR A 401 0.53 -20.70 16.55
C THR A 401 0.60 -21.40 17.92
N GLN A 402 1.77 -21.53 18.51
CA GLN A 402 1.95 -22.14 19.84
C GLN A 402 1.34 -21.27 20.95
N GLN A 403 1.49 -19.95 20.88
CA GLN A 403 0.90 -19.04 21.88
C GLN A 403 -0.63 -18.99 21.80
N GLY A 404 -1.21 -19.15 20.60
CA GLY A 404 -2.66 -19.20 20.41
C GLY A 404 -3.34 -20.45 20.98
N THR A 405 -2.60 -21.55 21.16
CA THR A 405 -3.12 -22.79 21.79
C THR A 405 -3.03 -22.77 23.31
N LEU A 406 -2.24 -21.90 23.90
CA LEU A 406 -2.11 -21.78 25.36
C LEU A 406 -3.16 -20.83 25.99
N SER A 407 -3.90 -20.09 25.20
CA SER A 407 -4.92 -19.13 25.66
C SER A 407 -6.37 -19.67 25.57
N ASN A 408 -6.57 -20.88 25.09
CA ASN A 408 -7.82 -21.65 25.11
C ASN A 408 -7.76 -22.77 26.17
#